data_4222f1f860abaefbaac37d08f6481437
#
_entry.id   4222f1f860abaefbaac37d08f6481437
#
_cell.length_a   1.000
_cell.length_b   1.000
_cell.length_c   1.000
_cell.angle_alpha   90.00
_cell.angle_beta   90.00
_cell.angle_gamma   90.00
#
_symmetry.space_group_name_H-M   'P 1'
#
loop_
_entity.id
_entity.type
_entity.pdbx_description
1 polymer ?
#
loop_
_entity_poly.entity_id
_entity_poly.type
_entity_poly.pdbx_seq_one_letter_code
_entity_poly.pdbx_strand_id
1 'polypeptide(L)'
;MILSRRRTLVAFPAAALLGAVTTLRLAASAKADAEPDQAELAKVGPDGDVVLGSEKAPVTIIEYASMTCPHCAHFSTTTFPELQKQYIDTGKVRFIFREFPLDALAAAGFMLARCAGKDKFMPIVETLFAKQSEWMVQQPVPALREIAKQFGFTQQSFDECLANQKVLDGIQDVRDRAAEKLGVNSTPTFFVNGKKLTGDQSIESLTKEISPYLKEG
;
A
#
# COMPACT_ATOMS: atom_id res chain seq x y z
N MET A 1 -19.54 62.24 78.88
CA MET A 1 -18.43 62.61 78.00
C MET A 1 -18.18 61.47 77.02
N ILE A 2 -18.94 61.46 75.91
CA ILE A 2 -18.94 60.35 74.94
C ILE A 2 -18.69 60.93 73.56
N LEU A 3 -17.53 60.66 73.01
CA LEU A 3 -17.14 61.11 71.68
C LEU A 3 -17.63 60.11 70.58
N SER A 4 -18.57 60.65 69.77
CA SER A 4 -19.09 59.98 68.57
C SER A 4 -18.12 60.09 67.45
N ARG A 5 -17.62 58.95 66.96
CA ARG A 5 -16.82 58.85 65.73
C ARG A 5 -17.76 58.54 64.59
N ARG A 6 -17.97 59.55 63.73
CA ARG A 6 -18.60 59.33 62.39
C ARG A 6 -17.70 58.53 61.49
N ARG A 7 -18.18 57.39 61.01
CA ARG A 7 -17.53 56.60 59.93
C ARG A 7 -18.11 57.06 58.60
N THR A 8 -17.29 57.67 57.83
CA THR A 8 -17.54 57.99 56.42
C THR A 8 -17.37 56.73 55.58
N LEU A 9 -18.48 56.27 54.95
CA LEU A 9 -18.49 55.20 53.94
C LEU A 9 -18.03 55.82 52.63
N VAL A 10 -16.88 55.36 52.15
CA VAL A 10 -16.36 55.63 50.79
C VAL A 10 -16.87 54.52 49.90
N ALA A 11 -17.79 54.85 48.98
CA ALA A 11 -18.24 53.95 47.95
C ALA A 11 -17.22 53.88 46.83
N PHE A 12 -16.65 52.69 46.59
CA PHE A 12 -15.81 52.41 45.37
C PHE A 12 -16.70 51.89 44.25
N PRO A 13 -16.62 52.43 43.04
CA PRO A 13 -17.33 51.86 41.90
C PRO A 13 -16.64 50.57 41.45
N ALA A 14 -17.39 49.48 41.40
CA ALA A 14 -16.95 48.20 40.81
C ALA A 14 -16.84 48.37 39.31
N ALA A 15 -15.62 48.44 38.79
CA ALA A 15 -15.34 48.32 37.37
C ALA A 15 -15.44 46.84 36.96
N ALA A 16 -16.50 46.50 36.24
CA ALA A 16 -16.66 45.18 35.61
C ALA A 16 -15.66 45.01 34.46
N LEU A 17 -14.59 44.29 34.70
CA LEU A 17 -13.69 43.80 33.66
C LEU A 17 -14.38 42.61 32.99
N LEU A 18 -15.01 42.84 31.81
CA LEU A 18 -15.38 41.77 30.87
C LEU A 18 -14.08 41.16 30.31
N GLY A 19 -13.63 40.07 30.91
CA GLY A 19 -12.59 39.22 30.35
C GLY A 19 -13.09 38.47 29.11
N ALA A 20 -12.71 38.94 27.93
CA ALA A 20 -12.92 38.20 26.70
C ALA A 20 -12.03 36.92 26.75
N VAL A 21 -12.66 35.80 27.14
CA VAL A 21 -12.05 34.50 27.02
C VAL A 21 -12.03 34.14 25.52
N THR A 22 -10.95 34.50 24.84
CA THR A 22 -10.63 33.99 23.50
C THR A 22 -10.29 32.48 23.63
N THR A 23 -11.31 31.64 23.44
CA THR A 23 -11.09 30.19 23.26
C THR A 23 -10.35 30.00 21.99
N LEU A 24 -9.02 29.81 22.07
CA LEU A 24 -8.18 29.35 21.02
C LEU A 24 -8.60 27.90 20.73
N ARG A 25 -9.50 27.72 19.74
CA ARG A 25 -9.79 26.37 19.20
C ARG A 25 -8.55 25.93 18.49
N LEU A 26 -7.72 25.07 19.13
CA LEU A 26 -6.82 24.20 18.41
C LEU A 26 -7.71 23.32 17.51
N ALA A 27 -7.81 23.72 16.25
CA ALA A 27 -8.27 22.82 15.21
C ALA A 27 -7.17 21.76 15.09
N ALA A 28 -7.34 20.65 15.82
CA ALA A 28 -6.66 19.42 15.47
C ALA A 28 -7.15 19.09 14.06
N SER A 29 -6.33 19.45 13.06
CA SER A 29 -6.52 19.03 11.68
C SER A 29 -6.37 17.50 11.73
N ALA A 30 -7.49 16.78 11.87
CA ALA A 30 -7.55 15.41 11.44
C ALA A 30 -7.11 15.47 9.98
N LYS A 31 -5.94 14.92 9.65
CA LYS A 31 -5.61 14.55 8.29
C LYS A 31 -6.70 13.55 7.89
N ALA A 32 -7.81 14.07 7.37
CA ALA A 32 -8.69 13.27 6.53
C ALA A 32 -7.77 12.64 5.49
N ASP A 33 -7.92 11.34 5.25
CA ASP A 33 -7.17 10.63 4.23
C ASP A 33 -7.36 11.42 2.92
N ALA A 34 -6.37 12.25 2.59
CA ALA A 34 -6.40 13.03 1.37
C ALA A 34 -6.43 12.00 0.24
N GLU A 35 -7.33 12.19 -0.72
CA GLU A 35 -7.34 11.33 -1.90
C GLU A 35 -5.91 11.29 -2.48
N PRO A 36 -5.40 10.09 -2.80
CA PRO A 36 -4.04 9.96 -3.30
C PRO A 36 -3.88 10.74 -4.60
N ASP A 37 -2.72 11.34 -4.77
CA ASP A 37 -2.39 12.06 -6.00
C ASP A 37 -2.46 11.09 -7.20
N GLN A 38 -3.43 11.30 -8.08
CA GLN A 38 -3.68 10.47 -9.25
C GLN A 38 -2.47 10.48 -10.20
N ALA A 39 -1.73 11.60 -10.29
CA ALA A 39 -0.52 11.68 -11.09
C ALA A 39 0.60 10.81 -10.51
N GLU A 40 0.72 10.73 -9.19
CA GLU A 40 1.66 9.82 -8.53
C GLU A 40 1.26 8.35 -8.68
N LEU A 41 -0.04 8.04 -8.62
CA LEU A 41 -0.53 6.67 -8.88
C LEU A 41 -0.27 6.23 -10.32
N ALA A 42 -0.37 7.14 -11.29
CA ALA A 42 -0.14 6.85 -12.71
C ALA A 42 1.34 6.67 -13.07
N LYS A 43 2.27 7.11 -12.21
CA LYS A 43 3.71 6.96 -12.50
C LYS A 43 4.13 5.50 -12.49
N VAL A 44 4.69 5.08 -13.60
CA VAL A 44 5.29 3.76 -13.80
C VAL A 44 6.65 3.69 -13.09
N GLY A 45 6.98 2.56 -12.50
CA GLY A 45 8.32 2.34 -11.91
C GLY A 45 9.43 2.22 -12.97
N PRO A 46 10.72 2.31 -12.57
CA PRO A 46 11.85 2.27 -13.50
C PRO A 46 11.88 1.01 -14.39
N ASP A 47 11.45 -0.13 -13.85
CA ASP A 47 11.42 -1.41 -14.56
C ASP A 47 10.07 -1.72 -15.22
N GLY A 48 9.19 -0.73 -15.28
CA GLY A 48 7.82 -0.86 -15.79
C GLY A 48 6.84 -1.46 -14.79
N ASP A 49 5.56 -1.19 -15.00
CA ASP A 49 4.48 -1.84 -14.23
C ASP A 49 4.24 -3.28 -14.72
N VAL A 50 3.86 -4.15 -13.81
CA VAL A 50 3.33 -5.47 -14.13
C VAL A 50 1.81 -5.37 -14.20
N VAL A 51 1.28 -5.51 -15.40
CA VAL A 51 -0.13 -5.23 -15.71
C VAL A 51 -0.81 -6.50 -16.22
N LEU A 52 -1.99 -6.79 -15.66
CA LEU A 52 -2.90 -7.84 -16.12
C LEU A 52 -4.24 -7.22 -16.54
N GLY A 53 -4.88 -7.82 -17.53
CA GLY A 53 -6.17 -7.34 -18.05
C GLY A 53 -6.03 -6.27 -19.12
N SER A 54 -7.16 -5.68 -19.48
CA SER A 54 -7.27 -4.74 -20.59
C SER A 54 -6.87 -3.32 -20.18
N GLU A 55 -6.11 -2.63 -21.02
CA GLU A 55 -5.84 -1.19 -20.85
C GLU A 55 -7.11 -0.33 -20.95
N LYS A 56 -8.18 -0.86 -21.58
CA LYS A 56 -9.47 -0.20 -21.75
C LYS A 56 -10.45 -0.51 -20.62
N ALA A 57 -10.04 -1.28 -19.61
CA ALA A 57 -10.90 -1.62 -18.49
C ALA A 57 -11.39 -0.37 -17.75
N PRO A 58 -12.68 -0.31 -17.37
CA PRO A 58 -13.24 0.84 -16.67
C PRO A 58 -12.72 0.98 -15.23
N VAL A 59 -12.15 -0.08 -14.67
CA VAL A 59 -11.60 -0.10 -13.32
C VAL A 59 -10.11 -0.42 -13.37
N THR A 60 -9.30 0.38 -12.68
CA THR A 60 -7.89 0.08 -12.41
C THR A 60 -7.73 -0.25 -10.93
N ILE A 61 -7.14 -1.40 -10.65
CA ILE A 61 -6.72 -1.80 -9.30
C ILE A 61 -5.20 -1.84 -9.28
N ILE A 62 -4.59 -1.10 -8.36
CA ILE A 62 -3.14 -1.17 -8.09
C ILE A 62 -2.96 -1.83 -6.74
N GLU A 63 -2.21 -2.92 -6.67
CA GLU A 63 -1.80 -3.57 -5.44
C GLU A 63 -0.35 -3.27 -5.13
N TYR A 64 -0.08 -2.82 -3.91
CA TYR A 64 1.26 -2.79 -3.32
C TYR A 64 1.39 -3.95 -2.33
N ALA A 65 2.28 -4.88 -2.64
CA ALA A 65 2.44 -6.13 -1.90
C ALA A 65 3.87 -6.38 -1.45
N SER A 66 4.05 -7.20 -0.42
CA SER A 66 5.35 -7.71 0.03
C SER A 66 5.37 -9.23 0.02
N MET A 67 6.46 -9.80 -0.50
CA MET A 67 6.62 -11.27 -0.59
C MET A 67 6.62 -11.96 0.77
N THR A 68 6.99 -11.26 1.83
CA THR A 68 7.02 -11.81 3.20
C THR A 68 5.74 -11.53 3.99
N CYS A 69 4.77 -10.80 3.42
CA CYS A 69 3.52 -10.50 4.09
C CYS A 69 2.53 -11.66 4.00
N PRO A 70 2.05 -12.22 5.13
CA PRO A 70 1.09 -13.33 5.12
C PRO A 70 -0.28 -12.93 4.58
N HIS A 71 -0.70 -11.68 4.75
CA HIS A 71 -1.95 -11.17 4.20
C HIS A 71 -1.89 -11.03 2.67
N CYS A 72 -0.71 -10.68 2.10
CA CYS A 72 -0.52 -10.71 0.65
C CYS A 72 -0.57 -12.14 0.09
N ALA A 73 0.05 -13.10 0.80
CA ALA A 73 -0.04 -14.51 0.41
C ALA A 73 -1.48 -15.04 0.48
N HIS A 74 -2.23 -14.68 1.51
CA HIS A 74 -3.65 -15.03 1.63
C HIS A 74 -4.47 -14.45 0.47
N PHE A 75 -4.35 -13.15 0.20
CA PHE A 75 -5.01 -12.50 -0.93
C PHE A 75 -4.66 -13.19 -2.26
N SER A 76 -3.37 -13.41 -2.52
CA SER A 76 -2.89 -14.03 -3.75
C SER A 76 -3.42 -15.44 -3.97
N THR A 77 -3.61 -16.21 -2.90
CA THR A 77 -4.03 -17.61 -3.00
C THR A 77 -5.54 -17.84 -2.90
N THR A 78 -6.29 -16.86 -2.40
CA THR A 78 -7.75 -17.00 -2.19
C THR A 78 -8.56 -16.03 -3.04
N THR A 79 -8.29 -14.72 -2.92
CA THR A 79 -9.11 -13.69 -3.57
C THR A 79 -8.67 -13.39 -5.00
N PHE A 80 -7.35 -13.35 -5.24
CA PHE A 80 -6.82 -12.99 -6.56
C PHE A 80 -7.29 -13.91 -7.70
N PRO A 81 -7.36 -15.25 -7.55
CA PRO A 81 -7.88 -16.13 -8.59
C PRO A 81 -9.34 -15.82 -8.98
N GLU A 82 -10.17 -15.46 -8.00
CA GLU A 82 -11.55 -15.04 -8.22
C GLU A 82 -11.62 -13.68 -8.93
N LEU A 83 -10.82 -12.71 -8.47
CA LEU A 83 -10.69 -11.39 -9.09
C LEU A 83 -10.24 -11.52 -10.56
N GLN A 84 -9.25 -12.38 -10.81
CA GLN A 84 -8.75 -12.64 -12.15
C GLN A 84 -9.86 -13.17 -13.06
N LYS A 85 -10.50 -14.25 -12.65
CA LYS A 85 -11.55 -14.92 -13.45
C LYS A 85 -12.76 -14.03 -13.70
N GLN A 86 -13.23 -13.30 -12.68
CA GLN A 86 -14.50 -12.56 -12.76
C GLN A 86 -14.35 -11.17 -13.39
N TYR A 87 -13.18 -10.54 -13.26
CA TYR A 87 -13.00 -9.13 -13.59
C TYR A 87 -11.83 -8.85 -14.53
N ILE A 88 -10.65 -9.47 -14.31
CA ILE A 88 -9.45 -9.18 -15.11
C ILE A 88 -9.58 -9.84 -16.49
N ASP A 89 -9.85 -11.14 -16.53
CA ASP A 89 -9.97 -11.91 -17.79
C ASP A 89 -11.19 -11.49 -18.60
N THR A 90 -12.20 -10.90 -17.96
CA THR A 90 -13.40 -10.36 -18.63
C THR A 90 -13.24 -8.92 -19.10
N GLY A 91 -12.07 -8.31 -18.92
CA GLY A 91 -11.75 -6.95 -19.34
C GLY A 91 -12.42 -5.84 -18.52
N LYS A 92 -12.99 -6.16 -17.36
CA LYS A 92 -13.63 -5.21 -16.44
C LYS A 92 -12.62 -4.50 -15.54
N VAL A 93 -11.51 -5.16 -15.22
CA VAL A 93 -10.45 -4.66 -14.35
C VAL A 93 -9.12 -4.73 -15.08
N ARG A 94 -8.36 -3.65 -14.99
CA ARG A 94 -6.92 -3.58 -15.22
C ARG A 94 -6.24 -3.68 -13.87
N PHE A 95 -5.48 -4.75 -13.63
CA PHE A 95 -4.77 -4.98 -12.39
C PHE A 95 -3.30 -4.66 -12.57
N ILE A 96 -2.73 -3.87 -11.65
CA ILE A 96 -1.32 -3.46 -11.63
C ILE A 96 -0.72 -3.95 -10.32
N PHE A 97 0.28 -4.82 -10.43
CA PHE A 97 1.04 -5.28 -9.27
C PHE A 97 2.29 -4.43 -9.09
N ARG A 98 2.55 -3.96 -7.87
CA ARG A 98 3.73 -3.16 -7.50
C ARG A 98 4.39 -3.70 -6.26
N GLU A 99 5.70 -3.75 -6.31
CA GLU A 99 6.54 -4.22 -5.22
C GLU A 99 6.54 -3.21 -4.05
N PHE A 100 6.33 -3.74 -2.86
CA PHE A 100 6.49 -2.99 -1.61
C PHE A 100 7.21 -3.87 -0.58
N PRO A 101 8.51 -4.18 -0.77
CA PRO A 101 9.22 -5.06 0.14
C PRO A 101 9.28 -4.47 1.55
N LEU A 102 8.90 -5.27 2.54
CA LEU A 102 8.99 -4.93 3.95
C LEU A 102 10.37 -5.23 4.55
N ASP A 103 11.13 -6.11 3.87
CA ASP A 103 12.45 -6.57 4.31
C ASP A 103 13.31 -7.01 3.11
N ALA A 104 14.58 -7.34 3.38
CA ALA A 104 15.52 -7.76 2.36
C ALA A 104 15.14 -9.11 1.70
N LEU A 105 14.45 -9.99 2.43
CA LEU A 105 13.99 -11.27 1.89
C LEU A 105 12.86 -11.08 0.89
N ALA A 106 11.93 -10.17 1.18
CA ALA A 106 10.89 -9.77 0.23
C ALA A 106 11.49 -9.15 -1.03
N ALA A 107 12.51 -8.28 -0.88
CA ALA A 107 13.22 -7.69 -2.00
C ALA A 107 13.89 -8.76 -2.88
N ALA A 108 14.53 -9.76 -2.27
CA ALA A 108 15.14 -10.88 -3.01
C ALA A 108 14.11 -11.66 -3.85
N GLY A 109 12.92 -11.93 -3.28
CA GLY A 109 11.83 -12.56 -4.03
C GLY A 109 11.39 -11.74 -5.25
N PHE A 110 11.25 -10.42 -5.11
CA PHE A 110 10.92 -9.53 -6.23
C PHE A 110 12.05 -9.43 -7.26
N MET A 111 13.31 -9.40 -6.82
CA MET A 111 14.45 -9.41 -7.74
C MET A 111 14.41 -10.66 -8.63
N LEU A 112 14.14 -11.83 -8.07
CA LEU A 112 13.99 -13.05 -8.86
C LEU A 112 12.85 -12.95 -9.87
N ALA A 113 11.70 -12.40 -9.47
CA ALA A 113 10.59 -12.20 -10.39
C ALA A 113 10.95 -11.23 -11.53
N ARG A 114 11.65 -10.12 -11.23
CA ARG A 114 12.13 -9.15 -12.24
C ARG A 114 13.16 -9.75 -13.20
N CYS A 115 14.16 -10.47 -12.67
CA CYS A 115 15.20 -11.10 -13.48
C CYS A 115 14.67 -12.18 -14.42
N ALA A 116 13.57 -12.83 -14.08
CA ALA A 116 12.96 -13.86 -14.92
C ALA A 116 12.25 -13.29 -16.16
N GLY A 117 12.02 -11.98 -16.20
CA GLY A 117 11.34 -11.29 -17.29
C GLY A 117 9.82 -11.22 -17.12
N LYS A 118 9.20 -10.40 -17.96
CA LYS A 118 7.77 -10.01 -17.81
C LYS A 118 6.83 -11.21 -17.77
N ASP A 119 7.02 -12.18 -18.65
CA ASP A 119 6.11 -13.33 -18.78
C ASP A 119 6.16 -14.27 -17.56
N LYS A 120 7.27 -14.26 -16.82
CA LYS A 120 7.47 -15.11 -15.64
C LYS A 120 7.26 -14.36 -14.33
N PHE A 121 7.09 -13.04 -14.35
CA PHE A 121 6.97 -12.23 -13.14
C PHE A 121 5.82 -12.71 -12.26
N MET A 122 4.57 -12.64 -12.75
CA MET A 122 3.40 -13.05 -11.96
C MET A 122 3.44 -14.54 -11.59
N PRO A 123 3.78 -15.48 -12.49
CA PRO A 123 3.98 -16.89 -12.12
C PRO A 123 4.94 -17.11 -10.95
N ILE A 124 6.04 -16.33 -10.86
CA ILE A 124 6.98 -16.41 -9.74
C ILE A 124 6.36 -15.80 -8.48
N VAL A 125 5.73 -14.63 -8.58
CA VAL A 125 5.03 -13.97 -7.46
C VAL A 125 4.00 -14.91 -6.83
N GLU A 126 3.12 -15.48 -7.65
CA GLU A 126 2.08 -16.42 -7.19
C GLU A 126 2.68 -17.68 -6.55
N THR A 127 3.74 -18.23 -7.15
CA THR A 127 4.45 -19.40 -6.59
C THR A 127 5.09 -19.08 -5.25
N LEU A 128 5.74 -17.92 -5.12
CA LEU A 128 6.38 -17.51 -3.87
C LEU A 128 5.32 -17.26 -2.77
N PHE A 129 4.19 -16.69 -3.10
CA PHE A 129 3.09 -16.54 -2.13
C PHE A 129 2.49 -17.89 -1.74
N ALA A 130 2.20 -18.75 -2.70
CA ALA A 130 1.64 -20.08 -2.43
C ALA A 130 2.57 -20.95 -1.57
N LYS A 131 3.88 -20.77 -1.72
CA LYS A 131 4.93 -21.53 -1.01
C LYS A 131 5.61 -20.72 0.09
N GLN A 132 4.97 -19.65 0.60
CA GLN A 132 5.59 -18.71 1.52
C GLN A 132 6.23 -19.40 2.73
N SER A 133 5.57 -20.38 3.32
CA SER A 133 6.10 -21.17 4.45
C SER A 133 7.28 -22.08 4.10
N GLU A 134 7.48 -22.42 2.82
CA GLU A 134 8.57 -23.28 2.38
C GLU A 134 9.89 -22.53 2.26
N TRP A 135 9.85 -21.22 1.96
CA TRP A 135 11.06 -20.41 1.76
C TRP A 135 11.30 -19.33 2.81
N MET A 136 10.29 -18.95 3.60
CA MET A 136 10.46 -18.06 4.77
C MET A 136 10.96 -18.86 5.97
N VAL A 137 12.13 -19.45 5.83
CA VAL A 137 12.77 -20.31 6.82
C VAL A 137 14.08 -19.69 7.31
N GLN A 138 14.74 -20.30 8.29
CA GLN A 138 15.99 -19.79 8.87
C GLN A 138 17.11 -19.61 7.82
N GLN A 139 17.15 -20.47 6.78
CA GLN A 139 18.08 -20.38 5.66
C GLN A 139 17.29 -20.24 4.35
N PRO A 140 16.82 -19.02 4.00
CA PRO A 140 15.87 -18.85 2.91
C PRO A 140 16.52 -18.95 1.51
N VAL A 141 17.81 -18.64 1.36
CA VAL A 141 18.48 -18.61 0.05
C VAL A 141 18.48 -19.95 -0.67
N PRO A 142 18.79 -21.10 -0.03
CA PRO A 142 18.65 -22.42 -0.66
C PRO A 142 17.20 -22.70 -1.11
N ALA A 143 16.21 -22.38 -0.28
CA ALA A 143 14.81 -22.64 -0.61
C ALA A 143 14.32 -21.76 -1.78
N LEU A 144 14.67 -20.47 -1.80
CA LEU A 144 14.40 -19.57 -2.93
C LEU A 144 15.04 -20.06 -4.22
N ARG A 145 16.27 -20.60 -4.15
CA ARG A 145 16.97 -21.15 -5.31
C ARG A 145 16.24 -22.36 -5.90
N GLU A 146 15.74 -23.26 -5.07
CA GLU A 146 14.97 -24.40 -5.54
C GLU A 146 13.66 -23.97 -6.23
N ILE A 147 13.01 -22.94 -5.75
CA ILE A 147 11.85 -22.33 -6.43
C ILE A 147 12.29 -21.68 -7.75
N ALA A 148 13.35 -20.88 -7.74
CA ALA A 148 13.84 -20.19 -8.93
C ALA A 148 14.25 -21.16 -10.08
N LYS A 149 14.79 -22.36 -9.75
CA LYS A 149 15.10 -23.40 -10.73
C LYS A 149 13.88 -23.81 -11.56
N GLN A 150 12.69 -23.81 -10.97
CA GLN A 150 11.45 -24.17 -11.67
C GLN A 150 11.12 -23.18 -12.80
N PHE A 151 11.68 -21.96 -12.72
CA PHE A 151 11.53 -20.90 -13.71
C PHE A 151 12.75 -20.75 -14.64
N GLY A 152 13.72 -21.69 -14.55
CA GLY A 152 14.87 -21.78 -15.45
C GLY A 152 16.12 -21.07 -14.93
N PHE A 153 16.19 -20.68 -13.66
CA PHE A 153 17.42 -20.15 -13.09
C PHE A 153 18.46 -21.23 -12.91
N THR A 154 19.68 -20.95 -13.35
CA THR A 154 20.89 -21.68 -12.95
C THR A 154 21.41 -21.11 -11.62
N GLN A 155 22.38 -21.79 -11.00
CA GLN A 155 23.08 -21.22 -9.84
C GLN A 155 23.66 -19.85 -10.17
N GLN A 156 24.35 -19.74 -11.31
CA GLN A 156 25.00 -18.51 -11.74
C GLN A 156 23.99 -17.38 -11.94
N SER A 157 22.91 -17.59 -12.72
CA SER A 157 21.92 -16.55 -12.99
C SER A 157 21.12 -16.16 -11.75
N PHE A 158 20.95 -17.07 -10.79
CA PHE A 158 20.35 -16.77 -9.49
C PHE A 158 21.25 -15.82 -8.67
N ASP A 159 22.54 -16.13 -8.56
CA ASP A 159 23.49 -15.32 -7.81
C ASP A 159 23.69 -13.93 -8.47
N GLU A 160 23.80 -13.89 -9.80
CA GLU A 160 23.88 -12.64 -10.58
C GLU A 160 22.62 -11.77 -10.38
N CYS A 161 21.45 -12.38 -10.35
CA CYS A 161 20.21 -11.66 -10.11
C CYS A 161 20.17 -11.00 -8.73
N LEU A 162 20.50 -11.75 -7.69
CA LEU A 162 20.50 -11.22 -6.31
C LEU A 162 21.62 -10.20 -6.05
N ALA A 163 22.65 -10.17 -6.90
CA ALA A 163 23.71 -9.15 -6.88
C ALA A 163 23.38 -7.93 -7.77
N ASN A 164 22.24 -7.92 -8.48
CA ASN A 164 21.90 -6.86 -9.42
C ASN A 164 21.34 -5.63 -8.70
N GLN A 165 22.26 -4.71 -8.35
CA GLN A 165 21.90 -3.48 -7.63
C GLN A 165 20.88 -2.63 -8.38
N LYS A 166 20.93 -2.55 -9.72
CA LYS A 166 20.00 -1.78 -10.52
C LYS A 166 18.55 -2.25 -10.34
N VAL A 167 18.34 -3.58 -10.32
CA VAL A 167 17.00 -4.15 -10.09
C VAL A 167 16.53 -3.85 -8.67
N LEU A 168 17.42 -3.97 -7.68
CA LEU A 168 17.10 -3.64 -6.30
C LEU A 168 16.71 -2.16 -6.14
N ASP A 169 17.48 -1.25 -6.73
CA ASP A 169 17.20 0.19 -6.70
C ASP A 169 15.84 0.51 -7.33
N GLY A 170 15.49 -0.13 -8.46
CA GLY A 170 14.19 0.04 -9.11
C GLY A 170 13.02 -0.39 -8.22
N ILE A 171 13.15 -1.51 -7.51
CA ILE A 171 12.15 -1.98 -6.54
C ILE A 171 12.03 -1.02 -5.35
N GLN A 172 13.16 -0.51 -4.84
CA GLN A 172 13.19 0.46 -3.74
C GLN A 172 12.54 1.79 -4.15
N ASP A 173 12.79 2.29 -5.36
CA ASP A 173 12.16 3.51 -5.88
C ASP A 173 10.63 3.39 -5.90
N VAL A 174 10.08 2.25 -6.33
CA VAL A 174 8.62 1.99 -6.32
C VAL A 174 8.09 2.01 -4.90
N ARG A 175 8.76 1.31 -3.98
CA ARG A 175 8.40 1.25 -2.55
C ARG A 175 8.44 2.63 -1.90
N ASP A 176 9.54 3.36 -2.05
CA ASP A 176 9.77 4.61 -1.34
C ASP A 176 8.79 5.68 -1.85
N ARG A 177 8.56 5.75 -3.16
CA ARG A 177 7.52 6.60 -3.73
C ARG A 177 6.13 6.27 -3.17
N ALA A 178 5.78 4.99 -3.08
CA ALA A 178 4.50 4.58 -2.53
C ALA A 178 4.35 4.99 -1.05
N ALA A 179 5.40 4.85 -0.27
CA ALA A 179 5.43 5.25 1.14
C ALA A 179 5.33 6.78 1.29
N GLU A 180 6.14 7.53 0.56
CA GLU A 180 6.27 8.98 0.73
C GLU A 180 5.15 9.78 0.08
N LYS A 181 4.68 9.37 -1.11
CA LYS A 181 3.73 10.15 -1.93
C LYS A 181 2.31 9.63 -1.86
N LEU A 182 2.12 8.32 -1.64
CA LEU A 182 0.81 7.68 -1.62
C LEU A 182 0.40 7.21 -0.22
N GLY A 183 1.28 7.41 0.78
CA GLY A 183 1.02 7.04 2.16
C GLY A 183 0.82 5.53 2.36
N VAL A 184 1.45 4.70 1.51
CA VAL A 184 1.44 3.23 1.71
C VAL A 184 2.37 2.92 2.88
N ASN A 185 1.83 2.32 3.93
CA ASN A 185 2.54 2.00 5.16
C ASN A 185 2.30 0.56 5.65
N SER A 186 1.53 -0.20 4.91
CA SER A 186 1.21 -1.60 5.20
C SER A 186 0.91 -2.35 3.91
N THR A 187 1.00 -3.69 3.95
CA THR A 187 0.69 -4.57 2.82
C THR A 187 -0.33 -5.64 3.19
N PRO A 188 -1.18 -6.04 2.25
CA PRO A 188 -1.40 -5.40 0.97
C PRO A 188 -2.08 -4.02 1.12
N THR A 189 -1.80 -3.10 0.20
CA THR A 189 -2.57 -1.86 0.03
C THR A 189 -3.03 -1.79 -1.41
N PHE A 190 -4.31 -1.52 -1.60
CA PHE A 190 -4.93 -1.42 -2.91
C PHE A 190 -5.37 0.02 -3.19
N PHE A 191 -5.36 0.39 -4.47
CA PHE A 191 -6.02 1.58 -4.97
C PHE A 191 -7.00 1.17 -6.08
N VAL A 192 -8.29 1.32 -5.83
CA VAL A 192 -9.37 1.03 -6.80
C VAL A 192 -9.84 2.34 -7.39
N ASN A 193 -9.50 2.62 -8.65
CA ASN A 193 -9.70 3.93 -9.30
C ASN A 193 -9.29 5.11 -8.41
N GLY A 194 -8.18 4.94 -7.68
CA GLY A 194 -7.64 5.94 -6.77
C GLY A 194 -8.13 5.84 -5.32
N LYS A 195 -9.24 5.15 -5.03
CA LYS A 195 -9.69 4.93 -3.66
C LYS A 195 -8.78 3.92 -2.95
N LYS A 196 -8.15 4.33 -1.85
CA LYS A 196 -7.25 3.49 -1.07
C LYS A 196 -8.01 2.51 -0.17
N LEU A 197 -7.59 1.25 -0.20
CA LEU A 197 -8.02 0.18 0.70
C LEU A 197 -6.77 -0.46 1.32
N THR A 198 -6.77 -0.72 2.62
CA THR A 198 -5.64 -1.32 3.34
C THR A 198 -6.00 -2.69 3.88
N GLY A 199 -5.01 -3.58 3.90
CA GLY A 199 -5.17 -4.94 4.39
C GLY A 199 -5.78 -5.89 3.36
N ASP A 200 -5.88 -7.14 3.76
CA ASP A 200 -6.46 -8.20 2.94
C ASP A 200 -7.91 -7.89 2.56
N GLN A 201 -8.25 -8.10 1.31
CA GLN A 201 -9.58 -7.81 0.76
C GLN A 201 -10.23 -9.12 0.29
N SER A 202 -11.48 -9.34 0.68
CA SER A 202 -12.26 -10.41 0.09
C SER A 202 -12.80 -10.03 -1.29
N ILE A 203 -13.24 -11.03 -2.07
CA ILE A 203 -13.81 -10.76 -3.39
C ILE A 203 -15.09 -9.93 -3.28
N GLU A 204 -15.90 -10.10 -2.22
CA GLU A 204 -17.10 -9.32 -1.98
C GLU A 204 -16.77 -7.86 -1.69
N SER A 205 -15.68 -7.61 -0.91
CA SER A 205 -15.20 -6.26 -0.63
C SER A 205 -14.78 -5.57 -1.93
N LEU A 206 -13.96 -6.24 -2.74
CA LEU A 206 -13.53 -5.68 -4.04
C LEU A 206 -14.70 -5.51 -5.01
N THR A 207 -15.63 -6.46 -5.07
CA THR A 207 -16.84 -6.35 -5.90
C THR A 207 -17.65 -5.11 -5.56
N LYS A 208 -17.81 -4.79 -4.27
CA LYS A 208 -18.50 -3.59 -3.82
C LYS A 208 -17.82 -2.30 -4.32
N GLU A 209 -16.48 -2.29 -4.34
CA GLU A 209 -15.73 -1.14 -4.83
C GLU A 209 -15.67 -1.05 -6.36
N ILE A 210 -15.70 -2.17 -7.06
CA ILE A 210 -15.66 -2.28 -8.52
C ILE A 210 -17.03 -1.92 -9.16
N SER A 211 -18.12 -2.43 -8.58
CA SER A 211 -19.47 -2.38 -9.16
C SER A 211 -19.95 -0.97 -9.58
N PRO A 212 -19.67 0.12 -8.84
CA PRO A 212 -20.11 1.46 -9.24
C PRO A 212 -19.53 1.94 -10.59
N TYR A 213 -18.41 1.36 -11.01
CA TYR A 213 -17.73 1.74 -12.26
C TYR A 213 -18.08 0.82 -13.44
N LEU A 214 -18.73 -0.30 -13.16
CA LEU A 214 -19.23 -1.19 -14.21
C LEU A 214 -20.58 -0.64 -14.67
N LYS A 215 -20.64 -0.10 -15.88
CA LYS A 215 -21.93 0.27 -16.48
C LYS A 215 -22.78 -1.01 -16.58
N GLU A 216 -24.01 -0.93 -16.11
CA GLU A 216 -25.01 -1.94 -16.43
C GLU A 216 -25.13 -1.97 -17.95
N GLY A 217 -24.75 -3.10 -18.56
CA GLY A 217 -24.84 -3.33 -20.00
C GLY A 217 -26.23 -3.79 -20.41
#